data_7848e37f3b79f59b1ce2701c82a71143
#
_entry.id   7848e37f3b79f59b1ce2701c82a71143
#
_cell.length_a   1.000
_cell.length_b   1.000
_cell.length_c   1.000
_cell.angle_alpha   90.00
_cell.angle_beta   90.00
_cell.angle_gamma   90.00
#
_symmetry.space_group_name_H-M   'P 1'
#
loop_
_entity.id
_entity.type
_entity.pdbx_description
1 polymer ?
#
loop_
_entity_poly.entity_id
_entity_poly.type
_entity_poly.pdbx_seq_one_letter_code
_entity_poly.pdbx_strand_id
1 'polypeptide(L)'
;LLFNTNLIRRRIRSPRLTFEMLSIGEDSQTDVSIVYLDNLVDEEYVGKVRRALQNLKITALTMGSKSLEELLVRKSWLHPMPSLHSTERPDVAGSYLTEGHVLIIVDNSPSVLILPCSFFQFSQSPADYYNAPLTGCYFRLIRFLCIPVSLFLLPAFYLITAYYPETALQYRLLSKEVGWLELTIFIYAAEFLLDLFKYSSSHSSSRFSGSLSIVGGLIIGDIAVKLQWATEEILFYAAVTLLATLSLASLEMGEALRIYRLFLLTATVVFGAWG
;
A
#
# COMPACT_ATOMS: atom_id res chain seq x y z
N LEU A 1 -15.09 -17.15 -12.31
CA LEU A 1 -13.87 -17.86 -12.71
C LEU A 1 -13.69 -17.92 -14.22
N LEU A 2 -14.63 -18.49 -14.98
CA LEU A 2 -14.56 -18.69 -16.45
C LEU A 2 -14.25 -17.40 -17.23
N PHE A 3 -14.82 -16.28 -16.82
CA PHE A 3 -14.56 -14.99 -17.46
C PHE A 3 -13.08 -14.57 -17.32
N ASN A 4 -12.55 -14.63 -16.12
CA ASN A 4 -11.16 -14.22 -15.82
C ASN A 4 -10.15 -15.17 -16.48
N THR A 5 -10.40 -16.48 -16.46
CA THR A 5 -9.52 -17.45 -17.14
C THR A 5 -9.52 -17.24 -18.65
N ASN A 6 -10.66 -16.93 -19.25
CA ASN A 6 -10.78 -16.63 -20.68
C ASN A 6 -10.04 -15.34 -21.07
N LEU A 7 -10.06 -14.29 -20.22
CA LEU A 7 -9.31 -13.06 -20.47
C LEU A 7 -7.81 -13.34 -20.51
N ILE A 8 -7.30 -14.13 -19.59
CA ILE A 8 -5.89 -14.53 -19.55
C ILE A 8 -5.54 -15.41 -20.74
N ARG A 9 -6.39 -16.40 -21.09
CA ARG A 9 -6.18 -17.27 -22.25
C ARG A 9 -6.17 -16.49 -23.56
N ARG A 10 -6.99 -15.45 -23.69
CA ARG A 10 -6.96 -14.56 -24.88
C ARG A 10 -5.69 -13.74 -24.97
N ARG A 11 -5.09 -13.38 -23.82
CA ARG A 11 -3.85 -12.61 -23.75
C ARG A 11 -2.62 -13.48 -24.01
N ILE A 12 -2.59 -14.69 -23.42
CA ILE A 12 -1.51 -15.65 -23.58
C ILE A 12 -2.06 -16.88 -24.28
N ARG A 13 -1.71 -17.01 -25.56
CA ARG A 13 -2.20 -18.11 -26.41
C ARG A 13 -1.22 -19.29 -26.48
N SER A 14 -0.34 -19.40 -25.50
CA SER A 14 0.61 -20.49 -25.41
C SER A 14 -0.08 -21.80 -25.00
N PRO A 15 0.27 -22.94 -25.64
CA PRO A 15 -0.18 -24.25 -25.16
C PRO A 15 0.39 -24.64 -23.80
N ARG A 16 1.45 -23.96 -23.34
CA ARG A 16 2.10 -24.19 -22.05
C ARG A 16 1.39 -23.47 -20.89
N LEU A 17 0.33 -22.68 -21.20
CA LEU A 17 -0.45 -22.02 -20.17
C LEU A 17 -1.38 -23.03 -19.52
N THR A 18 -1.08 -23.39 -18.28
CA THR A 18 -1.79 -24.40 -17.50
C THR A 18 -2.73 -23.74 -16.49
N PHE A 19 -3.94 -24.34 -16.39
CA PHE A 19 -4.96 -23.98 -15.42
C PHE A 19 -5.29 -25.21 -14.59
N GLU A 20 -4.94 -25.19 -13.31
CA GLU A 20 -5.31 -26.23 -12.35
C GLU A 20 -6.50 -25.76 -11.53
N MET A 21 -7.58 -26.52 -11.60
CA MET A 21 -8.81 -26.22 -10.87
C MET A 21 -8.83 -26.94 -9.54
N LEU A 22 -9.18 -26.22 -8.48
CA LEU A 22 -9.36 -26.72 -7.13
C LEU A 22 -10.67 -26.17 -6.58
N SER A 23 -11.31 -26.91 -5.68
CA SER A 23 -12.47 -26.43 -4.92
C SER A 23 -12.09 -26.29 -3.45
N ILE A 24 -12.38 -25.14 -2.86
CA ILE A 24 -11.99 -24.78 -1.49
C ILE A 24 -13.22 -24.42 -0.66
N GLY A 25 -13.24 -24.89 0.59
CA GLY A 25 -14.33 -24.73 1.54
C GLY A 25 -15.27 -25.92 1.56
N GLU A 26 -15.60 -26.39 2.78
CA GLU A 26 -16.48 -27.56 2.96
C GLU A 26 -17.90 -27.28 2.45
N ASP A 27 -18.44 -26.11 2.81
CA ASP A 27 -19.82 -25.73 2.43
C ASP A 27 -19.84 -24.85 1.16
N SER A 28 -18.89 -23.91 1.01
CA SER A 28 -18.91 -22.99 -0.14
C SER A 28 -18.45 -23.63 -1.44
N GLN A 29 -17.58 -24.65 -1.37
CA GLN A 29 -16.98 -25.32 -2.53
C GLN A 29 -16.57 -24.32 -3.63
N THR A 30 -15.90 -23.25 -3.22
CA THR A 30 -15.53 -22.15 -4.11
C THR A 30 -14.45 -22.61 -5.07
N ASP A 31 -14.69 -22.44 -6.36
CA ASP A 31 -13.74 -22.79 -7.40
C ASP A 31 -12.56 -21.83 -7.41
N VAL A 32 -11.36 -22.37 -7.39
CA VAL A 32 -10.09 -21.63 -7.44
C VAL A 32 -9.22 -22.23 -8.54
N SER A 33 -8.61 -21.40 -9.36
CA SER A 33 -7.70 -21.83 -10.40
C SER A 33 -6.27 -21.33 -10.12
N ILE A 34 -5.30 -22.24 -10.10
CA ILE A 34 -3.87 -21.93 -10.17
C ILE A 34 -3.49 -21.81 -11.64
N VAL A 35 -2.88 -20.70 -12.03
CA VAL A 35 -2.52 -20.44 -13.44
C VAL A 35 -1.03 -20.13 -13.52
N TYR A 36 -0.34 -20.80 -14.44
CA TYR A 36 1.10 -20.61 -14.64
C TYR A 36 1.54 -21.03 -16.05
N LEU A 37 2.78 -20.69 -16.41
CA LEU A 37 3.43 -21.14 -17.64
C LEU A 37 4.45 -22.23 -17.30
N ASP A 38 4.23 -23.46 -17.75
CA ASP A 38 5.02 -24.66 -17.40
C ASP A 38 6.54 -24.50 -17.62
N ASN A 39 6.94 -23.71 -18.61
CA ASN A 39 8.36 -23.55 -18.96
C ASN A 39 9.08 -22.41 -18.23
N LEU A 40 8.36 -21.58 -17.47
CA LEU A 40 8.93 -20.40 -16.82
C LEU A 40 8.80 -20.45 -15.30
N VAL A 41 7.81 -21.18 -14.80
CA VAL A 41 7.54 -21.28 -13.38
C VAL A 41 8.49 -22.27 -12.69
N ASP A 42 8.77 -22.02 -11.42
CA ASP A 42 9.40 -23.00 -10.54
C ASP A 42 8.34 -24.05 -10.09
N GLU A 43 8.48 -25.28 -10.56
CA GLU A 43 7.55 -26.39 -10.25
C GLU A 43 7.47 -26.69 -8.75
N GLU A 44 8.59 -26.53 -8.03
CA GLU A 44 8.60 -26.69 -6.57
C GLU A 44 7.70 -25.65 -5.89
N TYR A 45 7.74 -24.41 -6.41
CA TYR A 45 6.90 -23.33 -5.91
C TYR A 45 5.43 -23.58 -6.19
N VAL A 46 5.06 -24.01 -7.40
CA VAL A 46 3.68 -24.42 -7.73
C VAL A 46 3.20 -25.51 -6.80
N GLY A 47 4.05 -26.52 -6.54
CA GLY A 47 3.75 -27.59 -5.60
C GLY A 47 3.53 -27.11 -4.15
N LYS A 48 4.24 -26.05 -3.72
CA LYS A 48 4.01 -25.41 -2.41
C LYS A 48 2.66 -24.69 -2.37
N VAL A 49 2.35 -23.92 -3.40
CA VAL A 49 1.05 -23.22 -3.52
C VAL A 49 -0.11 -24.20 -3.55
N ARG A 50 -0.03 -25.25 -4.38
CA ARG A 50 -1.06 -26.30 -4.47
C ARG A 50 -1.30 -26.97 -3.11
N ARG A 51 -0.24 -27.40 -2.42
CA ARG A 51 -0.35 -27.99 -1.08
C ARG A 51 -0.93 -27.02 -0.06
N ALA A 52 -0.55 -25.74 -0.11
CA ALA A 52 -1.10 -24.72 0.76
C ALA A 52 -2.61 -24.58 0.58
N LEU A 53 -3.09 -24.53 -0.68
CA LEU A 53 -4.52 -24.44 -0.99
C LEU A 53 -5.31 -25.69 -0.59
N GLN A 54 -4.77 -26.88 -0.86
CA GLN A 54 -5.41 -28.16 -0.52
C GLN A 54 -5.51 -28.41 1.00
N ASN A 55 -4.59 -27.86 1.76
CA ASN A 55 -4.56 -28.00 3.23
C ASN A 55 -5.43 -26.98 3.96
N LEU A 56 -6.08 -26.07 3.24
CA LEU A 56 -7.00 -25.11 3.84
C LEU A 56 -8.26 -25.80 4.36
N LYS A 57 -8.40 -25.88 5.67
CA LYS A 57 -9.60 -26.40 6.34
C LYS A 57 -10.49 -25.22 6.74
N ILE A 58 -11.38 -24.85 5.89
CA ILE A 58 -12.32 -23.74 6.10
C ILE A 58 -13.72 -24.15 5.66
N THR A 59 -14.71 -23.63 6.33
CA THR A 59 -16.12 -23.86 5.98
C THR A 59 -16.49 -23.13 4.68
N ALA A 60 -16.13 -21.83 4.58
CA ALA A 60 -16.46 -21.04 3.39
C ALA A 60 -15.44 -19.91 3.14
N LEU A 61 -15.24 -19.58 1.85
CA LEU A 61 -14.53 -18.39 1.37
C LEU A 61 -15.53 -17.23 1.22
N THR A 62 -15.68 -16.40 2.25
CA THR A 62 -16.72 -15.36 2.28
C THR A 62 -16.36 -14.12 1.47
N MET A 63 -15.09 -13.70 1.46
CA MET A 63 -14.60 -12.50 0.77
C MET A 63 -13.70 -12.81 -0.45
N GLY A 64 -13.90 -13.96 -1.06
CA GLY A 64 -13.20 -14.39 -2.29
C GLY A 64 -11.68 -14.33 -2.17
N SER A 65 -11.03 -13.60 -3.08
CA SER A 65 -9.56 -13.48 -3.13
C SER A 65 -8.94 -12.91 -1.85
N LYS A 66 -9.63 -12.01 -1.13
CA LYS A 66 -9.10 -11.44 0.12
C LYS A 66 -9.05 -12.44 1.26
N SER A 67 -10.11 -13.25 1.44
CA SER A 67 -10.08 -14.35 2.41
C SER A 67 -8.97 -15.35 2.09
N LEU A 68 -8.78 -15.67 0.81
CA LEU A 68 -7.73 -16.57 0.40
C LEU A 68 -6.33 -16.00 0.65
N GLU A 69 -6.12 -14.72 0.40
CA GLU A 69 -4.87 -14.01 0.74
C GLU A 69 -4.54 -14.15 2.22
N GLU A 70 -5.50 -13.89 3.10
CA GLU A 70 -5.30 -13.98 4.55
C GLU A 70 -4.98 -15.39 5.04
N LEU A 71 -5.55 -16.41 4.38
CA LEU A 71 -5.32 -17.81 4.72
C LEU A 71 -3.97 -18.33 4.20
N LEU A 72 -3.54 -17.91 3.01
CA LEU A 72 -2.26 -18.31 2.43
C LEU A 72 -1.08 -17.67 3.13
N VAL A 73 -1.25 -16.44 3.57
CA VAL A 73 -0.20 -15.69 4.24
C VAL A 73 -0.40 -15.81 5.75
N ARG A 74 0.56 -16.46 6.45
CA ARG A 74 0.62 -16.38 7.91
C ARG A 74 1.01 -14.97 8.32
N LYS A 75 0.06 -14.05 8.33
CA LYS A 75 0.29 -12.68 8.81
C LYS A 75 0.52 -12.74 10.32
N SER A 76 1.70 -12.31 10.76
CA SER A 76 1.84 -11.83 12.13
C SER A 76 0.99 -10.58 12.26
N TRP A 77 0.19 -10.46 13.31
CA TRP A 77 -0.65 -9.28 13.60
C TRP A 77 0.14 -7.96 13.59
N LEU A 78 1.44 -8.03 13.90
CA LEU A 78 2.35 -6.87 13.91
C LEU A 78 2.98 -6.56 12.54
N HIS A 79 2.69 -7.32 11.48
CA HIS A 79 3.31 -7.12 10.16
C HIS A 79 2.31 -6.51 9.19
N PRO A 80 2.26 -5.17 9.02
CA PRO A 80 1.28 -4.51 8.18
C PRO A 80 1.59 -4.60 6.68
N MET A 81 2.81 -5.04 6.26
CA MET A 81 3.16 -5.11 4.84
C MET A 81 2.30 -6.12 4.09
N PRO A 82 1.81 -5.76 2.88
CA PRO A 82 1.13 -6.70 2.01
C PRO A 82 2.10 -7.81 1.58
N SER A 83 1.61 -9.03 1.51
CA SER A 83 2.43 -10.20 1.20
C SER A 83 2.14 -10.77 -0.18
N LEU A 84 0.99 -10.44 -0.75
CA LEU A 84 0.57 -10.82 -2.09
C LEU A 84 0.22 -9.57 -2.88
N HIS A 85 0.50 -9.60 -4.18
CA HIS A 85 0.05 -8.57 -5.09
C HIS A 85 -1.26 -9.00 -5.74
N SER A 86 -2.23 -8.10 -5.84
CA SER A 86 -3.49 -8.38 -6.52
C SER A 86 -3.69 -7.41 -7.68
N THR A 87 -4.33 -7.90 -8.75
CA THR A 87 -4.67 -7.08 -9.91
C THR A 87 -6.02 -7.45 -10.49
N GLU A 88 -6.75 -6.46 -10.97
CA GLU A 88 -7.98 -6.63 -11.75
C GLU A 88 -7.71 -6.52 -13.26
N ARG A 89 -6.47 -6.24 -13.64
CA ARG A 89 -6.05 -5.99 -15.01
C ARG A 89 -5.46 -7.25 -15.63
N PRO A 90 -6.08 -7.82 -16.69
CA PRO A 90 -5.58 -9.03 -17.35
C PRO A 90 -4.26 -8.81 -18.13
N ASP A 91 -3.93 -7.56 -18.50
CA ASP A 91 -2.64 -7.22 -19.12
C ASP A 91 -1.51 -7.34 -18.10
N VAL A 92 -1.71 -6.87 -16.89
CA VAL A 92 -0.76 -6.98 -15.77
C VAL A 92 -0.59 -8.44 -15.36
N ALA A 93 -1.68 -9.16 -15.17
CA ALA A 93 -1.65 -10.60 -14.85
C ALA A 93 -0.88 -11.39 -15.92
N GLY A 94 -1.09 -11.08 -17.21
CA GLY A 94 -0.36 -11.69 -18.32
C GLY A 94 1.14 -11.39 -18.28
N SER A 95 1.56 -10.18 -17.96
CA SER A 95 2.98 -9.81 -17.83
C SER A 95 3.66 -10.64 -16.74
N TYR A 96 3.05 -10.74 -15.57
CA TYR A 96 3.61 -11.55 -14.48
C TYR A 96 3.73 -13.04 -14.83
N LEU A 97 2.77 -13.59 -15.57
CA LEU A 97 2.90 -14.97 -16.07
C LEU A 97 4.11 -15.15 -16.98
N THR A 98 4.41 -14.18 -17.84
CA THR A 98 5.60 -14.25 -18.71
C THR A 98 6.92 -14.05 -17.97
N GLU A 99 6.86 -13.53 -16.74
CA GLU A 99 7.99 -13.41 -15.82
C GLU A 99 8.15 -14.64 -14.88
N GLY A 100 7.29 -15.67 -15.05
CA GLY A 100 7.36 -16.92 -14.28
C GLY A 100 6.59 -16.91 -12.97
N HIS A 101 5.68 -15.97 -12.78
CA HIS A 101 4.82 -15.92 -11.60
C HIS A 101 3.63 -16.87 -11.73
N VAL A 102 3.09 -17.24 -10.58
CA VAL A 102 1.86 -18.03 -10.44
C VAL A 102 0.70 -17.08 -10.13
N LEU A 103 -0.42 -17.26 -10.81
CA LEU A 103 -1.65 -16.55 -10.50
C LEU A 103 -2.64 -17.47 -9.79
N ILE A 104 -3.41 -16.90 -8.86
CA ILE A 104 -4.56 -17.57 -8.27
C ILE A 104 -5.80 -16.76 -8.60
N ILE A 105 -6.74 -17.41 -9.27
CA ILE A 105 -8.03 -16.83 -9.64
C ILE A 105 -9.10 -17.50 -8.77
N VAL A 106 -9.87 -16.70 -8.06
CA VAL A 106 -10.95 -17.16 -7.19
C VAL A 106 -12.27 -16.84 -7.88
N ASP A 107 -13.23 -17.75 -7.82
CA ASP A 107 -14.56 -17.49 -8.37
C ASP A 107 -15.26 -16.34 -7.63
N ASN A 108 -16.10 -15.62 -8.36
CA ASN A 108 -16.79 -14.42 -7.86
C ASN A 108 -15.88 -13.31 -7.31
N SER A 109 -14.58 -13.34 -7.65
CA SER A 109 -13.63 -12.28 -7.31
C SER A 109 -13.20 -11.50 -8.55
N PRO A 110 -13.20 -10.16 -8.52
CA PRO A 110 -12.72 -9.35 -9.64
C PRO A 110 -11.20 -9.38 -9.75
N SER A 111 -10.49 -9.57 -8.65
CA SER A 111 -9.04 -9.53 -8.59
C SER A 111 -8.40 -10.92 -8.68
N VAL A 112 -7.20 -10.95 -9.22
CA VAL A 112 -6.34 -12.12 -9.33
C VAL A 112 -5.14 -11.91 -8.43
N LEU A 113 -4.77 -12.94 -7.64
CA LEU A 113 -3.59 -12.90 -6.78
C LEU A 113 -2.35 -13.33 -7.56
N ILE A 114 -1.23 -12.68 -7.34
CA ILE A 114 0.05 -12.90 -8.01
C ILE A 114 1.08 -13.34 -6.97
N LEU A 115 1.78 -14.44 -7.24
CA LEU A 115 2.79 -15.05 -6.36
C LEU A 115 4.02 -15.52 -7.17
N PRO A 116 5.23 -15.52 -6.57
CA PRO A 116 5.60 -14.78 -5.35
C PRO A 116 5.60 -13.29 -5.59
N CYS A 117 5.54 -12.48 -4.53
CA CYS A 117 5.61 -11.04 -4.66
C CYS A 117 6.82 -10.48 -3.90
N SER A 118 7.57 -9.59 -4.54
CA SER A 118 8.68 -8.86 -3.94
C SER A 118 8.25 -7.45 -3.56
N PHE A 119 8.98 -6.83 -2.60
CA PHE A 119 8.75 -5.45 -2.19
C PHE A 119 8.73 -4.46 -3.38
N PHE A 120 9.64 -4.67 -4.34
CA PHE A 120 9.75 -3.77 -5.50
C PHE A 120 8.52 -3.81 -6.43
N GLN A 121 7.79 -4.91 -6.47
CA GLN A 121 6.59 -5.03 -7.30
C GLN A 121 5.45 -4.13 -6.81
N PHE A 122 5.37 -3.87 -5.49
CA PHE A 122 4.40 -2.91 -4.94
C PHE A 122 4.70 -1.45 -5.30
N SER A 123 5.94 -1.14 -5.69
CA SER A 123 6.32 0.20 -6.15
C SER A 123 6.10 0.42 -7.64
N GLN A 124 5.85 -0.65 -8.42
CA GLN A 124 5.64 -0.57 -9.86
C GLN A 124 4.17 -0.30 -10.17
N SER A 125 3.93 0.61 -11.13
CA SER A 125 2.59 0.86 -11.66
C SER A 125 2.51 0.39 -13.11
N PRO A 126 1.44 -0.29 -13.49
CA PRO A 126 1.22 -0.65 -14.90
C PRO A 126 1.23 0.55 -15.85
N ALA A 127 0.84 1.73 -15.36
CA ALA A 127 0.85 2.96 -16.14
C ALA A 127 2.25 3.35 -16.65
N ASP A 128 3.32 2.93 -15.97
CA ASP A 128 4.70 3.23 -16.37
C ASP A 128 5.07 2.61 -17.70
N TYR A 129 4.50 1.45 -18.00
CA TYR A 129 4.76 0.71 -19.24
C TYR A 129 3.99 1.25 -20.45
N TYR A 130 2.95 2.06 -20.20
CA TYR A 130 2.17 2.72 -21.25
C TYR A 130 2.69 4.12 -21.60
N ASN A 131 3.57 4.67 -20.77
CA ASN A 131 4.21 5.97 -21.01
C ASN A 131 5.47 5.81 -21.88
N ALA A 132 5.92 6.93 -22.45
CA ALA A 132 7.24 6.98 -23.10
C ALA A 132 8.34 6.54 -22.09
N PRO A 133 9.40 5.84 -22.53
CA PRO A 133 10.40 5.24 -21.63
C PRO A 133 11.00 6.24 -20.63
N LEU A 134 11.32 7.45 -21.08
CA LEU A 134 11.86 8.50 -20.21
C LEU A 134 10.86 8.93 -19.12
N THR A 135 9.59 9.12 -19.51
CA THR A 135 8.52 9.51 -18.58
C THR A 135 8.23 8.41 -17.59
N GLY A 136 8.18 7.16 -18.04
CA GLY A 136 7.99 5.99 -17.14
C GLY A 136 9.13 5.86 -16.14
N CYS A 137 10.39 6.05 -16.58
CA CYS A 137 11.56 6.03 -15.69
C CYS A 137 11.49 7.17 -14.65
N TYR A 138 11.11 8.37 -15.06
CA TYR A 138 10.96 9.53 -14.17
C TYR A 138 9.90 9.29 -13.08
N PHE A 139 8.71 8.80 -13.44
CA PHE A 139 7.67 8.49 -12.44
C PHE A 139 8.06 7.35 -11.50
N ARG A 140 8.81 6.36 -12.01
CA ARG A 140 9.35 5.29 -11.17
C ARG A 140 10.35 5.84 -10.16
N LEU A 141 11.24 6.75 -10.58
CA LEU A 141 12.19 7.43 -9.68
C LEU A 141 11.45 8.22 -8.59
N ILE A 142 10.43 9.00 -8.96
CA ILE A 142 9.61 9.74 -7.98
C ILE A 142 9.04 8.79 -6.94
N ARG A 143 8.43 7.67 -7.34
CA ARG A 143 7.85 6.71 -6.40
C ARG A 143 8.89 6.09 -5.47
N PHE A 144 10.08 5.79 -5.98
CA PHE A 144 11.18 5.34 -5.12
C PHE A 144 11.58 6.38 -4.08
N LEU A 145 11.56 7.66 -4.44
CA LEU A 145 11.82 8.75 -3.49
C LEU A 145 10.65 8.95 -2.50
N CYS A 146 9.42 8.70 -2.94
CA CYS A 146 8.25 8.81 -2.07
C CYS A 146 8.26 7.78 -0.93
N ILE A 147 8.86 6.59 -1.10
CA ILE A 147 8.95 5.57 -0.04
C ILE A 147 9.70 6.11 1.19
N PRO A 148 10.98 6.53 1.10
CA PRO A 148 11.69 7.07 2.26
C PRO A 148 11.09 8.39 2.76
N VAL A 149 10.57 9.24 1.88
CA VAL A 149 9.89 10.48 2.30
C VAL A 149 8.66 10.17 3.14
N SER A 150 7.80 9.24 2.71
CA SER A 150 6.60 8.86 3.46
C SER A 150 6.92 8.23 4.81
N LEU A 151 8.07 7.57 4.96
CA LEU A 151 8.46 6.88 6.19
C LEU A 151 9.25 7.77 7.15
N PHE A 152 10.25 8.49 6.65
CA PHE A 152 11.26 9.16 7.50
C PHE A 152 11.07 10.66 7.65
N LEU A 153 10.32 11.34 6.77
CA LEU A 153 10.28 12.81 6.77
C LEU A 153 9.78 13.38 8.10
N LEU A 154 8.65 12.91 8.62
CA LEU A 154 8.10 13.40 9.89
C LEU A 154 8.93 12.99 11.12
N PRO A 155 9.38 11.74 11.27
CA PRO A 155 10.30 11.37 12.34
C PRO A 155 11.62 12.17 12.32
N ALA A 156 12.20 12.40 11.13
CA ALA A 156 13.41 13.21 10.98
C ALA A 156 13.15 14.68 11.32
N PHE A 157 12.02 15.24 10.86
CA PHE A 157 11.60 16.59 11.22
C PHE A 157 11.46 16.72 12.75
N TYR A 158 10.77 15.79 13.41
CA TYR A 158 10.63 15.76 14.85
C TYR A 158 11.99 15.70 15.55
N LEU A 159 12.86 14.79 15.11
CA LEU A 159 14.19 14.61 15.70
C LEU A 159 15.02 15.90 15.62
N ILE A 160 15.06 16.54 14.45
CA ILE A 160 15.83 17.77 14.26
C ILE A 160 15.24 18.91 15.11
N THR A 161 13.93 19.05 15.15
CA THR A 161 13.28 20.16 15.86
C THR A 161 13.28 19.99 17.37
N ALA A 162 13.13 18.76 17.88
CA ALA A 162 13.09 18.50 19.33
C ALA A 162 14.47 18.45 19.97
N TYR A 163 15.48 17.91 19.28
CA TYR A 163 16.82 17.69 19.86
C TYR A 163 17.86 18.70 19.38
N TYR A 164 17.64 19.36 18.25
CA TYR A 164 18.56 20.35 17.67
C TYR A 164 17.81 21.64 17.30
N PRO A 165 17.18 22.34 18.27
CA PRO A 165 16.34 23.51 17.99
C PRO A 165 17.10 24.66 17.33
N GLU A 166 18.36 24.89 17.68
CA GLU A 166 19.21 25.90 17.05
C GLU A 166 19.41 25.62 15.56
N THR A 167 19.63 24.35 15.19
CA THR A 167 19.79 23.94 13.81
C THR A 167 18.45 24.08 13.05
N ALA A 168 17.33 23.72 13.69
CA ALA A 168 16.01 23.85 13.11
C ALA A 168 15.67 25.31 12.77
N LEU A 169 16.00 26.24 13.66
CA LEU A 169 15.81 27.67 13.43
C LEU A 169 16.78 28.22 12.36
N GLN A 170 18.04 27.80 12.39
CA GLN A 170 19.06 28.23 11.42
C GLN A 170 18.64 27.84 9.97
N TYR A 171 18.12 26.64 9.76
CA TYR A 171 17.64 26.17 8.45
C TYR A 171 16.17 26.50 8.17
N ARG A 172 15.54 27.30 9.04
CA ARG A 172 14.12 27.70 8.91
C ARG A 172 13.15 26.52 8.79
N LEU A 173 13.50 25.40 9.43
CA LEU A 173 12.61 24.25 9.53
C LEU A 173 11.44 24.53 10.47
N LEU A 174 11.63 25.47 11.40
CA LEU A 174 10.62 25.97 12.32
C LEU A 174 10.77 27.48 12.45
N SER A 175 9.67 28.23 12.50
CA SER A 175 9.69 29.70 12.65
C SER A 175 9.83 30.16 14.08
N LYS A 176 9.46 29.31 15.04
CA LYS A 176 9.47 29.58 16.48
C LYS A 176 9.96 28.35 17.24
N GLU A 177 10.58 28.57 18.39
CA GLU A 177 10.83 27.48 19.33
C GLU A 177 9.49 26.93 19.85
N VAL A 178 9.30 25.63 19.72
CA VAL A 178 8.14 24.90 20.24
C VAL A 178 8.65 23.88 21.24
N GLY A 179 7.98 23.76 22.37
CA GLY A 179 8.33 22.78 23.40
C GLY A 179 8.19 21.34 22.82
N TRP A 180 9.09 20.45 23.23
CA TRP A 180 9.10 19.08 22.72
C TRP A 180 7.74 18.35 22.90
N LEU A 181 7.03 18.59 23.99
CA LEU A 181 5.73 17.99 24.28
C LEU A 181 4.65 18.59 23.38
N GLU A 182 4.67 19.89 23.19
CA GLU A 182 3.75 20.60 22.30
C GLU A 182 3.96 20.18 20.84
N LEU A 183 5.21 20.09 20.39
CA LEU A 183 5.58 19.58 19.08
C LEU A 183 5.06 18.15 18.86
N THR A 184 5.23 17.28 19.86
CA THR A 184 4.72 15.91 19.82
C THR A 184 3.22 15.87 19.61
N ILE A 185 2.47 16.61 20.45
CA ILE A 185 1.00 16.67 20.36
C ILE A 185 0.57 17.19 18.99
N PHE A 186 1.19 18.24 18.47
CA PHE A 186 0.84 18.83 17.18
C PHE A 186 1.09 17.90 16.01
N ILE A 187 2.21 17.16 15.99
CA ILE A 187 2.51 16.21 14.93
C ILE A 187 1.51 15.04 14.94
N TYR A 188 1.21 14.44 16.10
CA TYR A 188 0.21 13.37 16.19
C TYR A 188 -1.20 13.85 15.86
N ALA A 189 -1.55 15.07 16.26
CA ALA A 189 -2.84 15.67 15.90
C ALA A 189 -2.95 15.90 14.38
N ALA A 190 -1.88 16.39 13.74
CA ALA A 190 -1.84 16.58 12.29
C ALA A 190 -1.95 15.23 11.55
N GLU A 191 -1.20 14.21 11.95
CA GLU A 191 -1.31 12.86 11.39
C GLU A 191 -2.74 12.31 11.53
N PHE A 192 -3.32 12.40 12.73
CA PHE A 192 -4.68 11.93 12.97
C PHE A 192 -5.71 12.67 12.12
N LEU A 193 -5.57 13.97 11.96
CA LEU A 193 -6.46 14.79 11.16
C LEU A 193 -6.38 14.43 9.67
N LEU A 194 -5.18 14.23 9.14
CA LEU A 194 -4.96 13.79 7.76
C LEU A 194 -5.53 12.39 7.53
N ASP A 195 -5.44 11.51 8.51
CA ASP A 195 -6.02 10.18 8.47
C ASP A 195 -7.53 10.21 8.44
N LEU A 196 -8.12 11.03 9.30
CA LEU A 196 -9.57 11.22 9.33
C LEU A 196 -10.06 11.79 7.99
N PHE A 197 -9.31 12.72 7.40
CA PHE A 197 -9.59 13.27 6.08
C PHE A 197 -9.55 12.18 4.99
N LYS A 198 -8.49 11.37 4.97
CA LYS A 198 -8.33 10.26 4.02
C LYS A 198 -9.45 9.23 4.17
N TYR A 199 -9.77 8.84 5.40
CA TYR A 199 -10.84 7.90 5.69
C TYR A 199 -12.20 8.43 5.24
N SER A 200 -12.52 9.68 5.58
CA SER A 200 -13.76 10.34 5.18
C SER A 200 -13.89 10.42 3.64
N SER A 201 -12.81 10.76 2.95
CA SER A 201 -12.77 10.82 1.49
C SER A 201 -13.00 9.46 0.83
N SER A 202 -12.49 8.38 1.42
CA SER A 202 -12.62 7.01 0.88
C SER A 202 -14.05 6.45 1.01
N HIS A 203 -14.79 6.86 2.03
CA HIS A 203 -16.14 6.36 2.30
C HIS A 203 -17.25 7.20 1.67
N SER A 204 -16.92 8.32 1.08
CA SER A 204 -17.90 9.20 0.48
C SER A 204 -18.07 8.94 -1.01
N SER A 205 -19.21 8.36 -1.37
CA SER A 205 -19.56 7.96 -2.74
C SER A 205 -20.13 9.09 -3.62
N SER A 206 -20.32 10.29 -3.09
CA SER A 206 -20.92 11.38 -3.83
C SER A 206 -19.87 12.24 -4.55
N ARG A 207 -20.20 12.70 -5.77
CA ARG A 207 -19.35 13.61 -6.55
C ARG A 207 -19.02 14.94 -5.83
N PHE A 208 -19.82 15.30 -4.83
CA PHE A 208 -19.65 16.52 -4.03
C PHE A 208 -18.74 16.34 -2.82
N SER A 209 -18.52 15.11 -2.38
CA SER A 209 -17.74 14.83 -1.17
C SER A 209 -16.27 15.19 -1.31
N GLY A 210 -15.69 15.01 -2.49
CA GLY A 210 -14.30 15.41 -2.75
C GLY A 210 -14.08 16.93 -2.58
N SER A 211 -14.96 17.74 -3.14
CA SER A 211 -14.87 19.20 -3.00
C SER A 211 -15.16 19.67 -1.57
N LEU A 212 -16.15 19.07 -0.91
CA LEU A 212 -16.48 19.40 0.49
C LEU A 212 -15.33 19.01 1.44
N SER A 213 -14.68 17.87 1.19
CA SER A 213 -13.50 17.44 1.94
C SER A 213 -12.32 18.39 1.76
N ILE A 214 -12.05 18.87 0.54
CA ILE A 214 -10.97 19.84 0.27
C ILE A 214 -11.25 21.14 1.01
N VAL A 215 -12.45 21.68 0.90
CA VAL A 215 -12.86 22.90 1.60
C VAL A 215 -12.78 22.73 3.11
N GLY A 216 -13.28 21.60 3.64
CA GLY A 216 -13.18 21.26 5.06
C GLY A 216 -11.73 21.20 5.55
N GLY A 217 -10.86 20.54 4.81
CA GLY A 217 -9.42 20.46 5.13
C GLY A 217 -8.72 21.81 5.13
N LEU A 218 -9.02 22.69 4.17
CA LEU A 218 -8.49 24.05 4.12
C LEU A 218 -8.96 24.89 5.31
N ILE A 219 -10.25 24.85 5.64
CA ILE A 219 -10.82 25.61 6.75
C ILE A 219 -10.22 25.11 8.08
N ILE A 220 -10.15 23.79 8.29
CA ILE A 220 -9.59 23.21 9.52
C ILE A 220 -8.10 23.57 9.64
N GLY A 221 -7.34 23.48 8.55
CA GLY A 221 -5.91 23.83 8.55
C GLY A 221 -5.68 25.31 8.90
N ASP A 222 -6.42 26.22 8.27
CA ASP A 222 -6.32 27.67 8.53
C ASP A 222 -6.73 28.02 9.99
N ILE A 223 -7.78 27.39 10.48
CA ILE A 223 -8.20 27.57 11.88
C ILE A 223 -7.18 26.99 12.85
N ALA A 224 -6.61 25.82 12.59
CA ALA A 224 -5.62 25.21 13.47
C ALA A 224 -4.37 26.10 13.62
N VAL A 225 -3.92 26.73 12.53
CA VAL A 225 -2.80 27.68 12.58
C VAL A 225 -3.19 28.96 13.34
N LYS A 226 -4.35 29.52 13.06
CA LYS A 226 -4.84 30.74 13.75
C LYS A 226 -5.04 30.55 15.25
N LEU A 227 -5.49 29.37 15.66
CA LEU A 227 -5.62 29.01 17.07
C LEU A 227 -4.31 28.56 17.72
N GLN A 228 -3.21 28.52 16.96
CA GLN A 228 -1.89 28.04 17.40
C GLN A 228 -1.92 26.57 17.86
N TRP A 229 -2.83 25.76 17.33
CA TRP A 229 -2.90 24.32 17.56
C TRP A 229 -1.93 23.53 16.67
N ALA A 230 -1.41 24.15 15.62
CA ALA A 230 -0.34 23.65 14.77
C ALA A 230 0.45 24.82 14.18
N THR A 231 1.72 24.59 13.85
CA THR A 231 2.50 25.54 13.08
C THR A 231 2.35 25.25 11.58
N GLU A 232 2.57 26.26 10.74
CA GLU A 232 2.48 26.12 9.29
C GLU A 232 3.46 25.06 8.78
N GLU A 233 4.65 24.99 9.37
CA GLU A 233 5.69 24.03 8.99
C GLU A 233 5.28 22.59 9.30
N ILE A 234 4.69 22.33 10.48
CA ILE A 234 4.20 20.99 10.82
C ILE A 234 3.16 20.53 9.81
N LEU A 235 2.21 21.39 9.47
CA LEU A 235 1.19 21.07 8.47
C LEU A 235 1.80 20.84 7.09
N PHE A 236 2.81 21.63 6.70
CA PHE A 236 3.53 21.47 5.44
C PHE A 236 4.22 20.11 5.36
N TYR A 237 5.02 19.72 6.35
CA TYR A 237 5.71 18.43 6.36
C TYR A 237 4.74 17.25 6.43
N ALA A 238 3.65 17.38 7.19
CA ALA A 238 2.61 16.38 7.24
C ALA A 238 1.90 16.23 5.87
N ALA A 239 1.61 17.33 5.18
CA ALA A 239 1.01 17.31 3.85
C ALA A 239 1.95 16.69 2.80
N VAL A 240 3.25 17.02 2.81
CA VAL A 240 4.26 16.40 1.92
C VAL A 240 4.34 14.89 2.17
N THR A 241 4.31 14.47 3.42
CA THR A 241 4.31 13.04 3.79
C THR A 241 3.06 12.32 3.31
N LEU A 242 1.90 12.96 3.43
CA LEU A 242 0.64 12.42 2.89
C LEU A 242 0.70 12.29 1.37
N LEU A 243 1.16 13.32 0.66
CA LEU A 243 1.31 13.28 -0.80
C LEU A 243 2.27 12.18 -1.23
N ALA A 244 3.40 12.00 -0.53
CA ALA A 244 4.33 10.92 -0.78
C ALA A 244 3.67 9.55 -0.59
N THR A 245 2.87 9.37 0.47
CA THR A 245 2.12 8.14 0.72
C THR A 245 1.08 7.85 -0.37
N LEU A 246 0.35 8.87 -0.83
CA LEU A 246 -0.66 8.75 -1.89
C LEU A 246 -0.04 8.52 -3.28
N SER A 247 1.22 8.89 -3.48
CA SER A 247 1.94 8.71 -4.75
C SER A 247 2.42 7.25 -4.94
N LEU A 248 2.29 6.38 -3.95
CA LEU A 248 2.66 4.98 -4.06
C LEU A 248 1.68 4.22 -4.96
N ALA A 249 2.19 3.24 -5.70
CA ALA A 249 1.39 2.46 -6.62
C ALA A 249 0.37 1.53 -5.93
N SER A 250 0.72 1.02 -4.75
CA SER A 250 -0.14 0.17 -3.93
C SER A 250 -0.67 0.93 -2.72
N LEU A 251 -1.99 0.98 -2.57
CA LEU A 251 -2.64 1.56 -1.39
C LEU A 251 -2.28 0.79 -0.11
N GLU A 252 -2.23 -0.54 -0.18
CA GLU A 252 -1.88 -1.40 0.95
C GLU A 252 -0.45 -1.11 1.46
N MET A 253 0.50 -0.91 0.54
CA MET A 253 1.87 -0.51 0.89
C MET A 253 1.89 0.88 1.55
N GLY A 254 1.09 1.81 1.05
CA GLY A 254 0.97 3.15 1.65
C GLY A 254 0.47 3.10 3.09
N GLU A 255 -0.56 2.28 3.37
CA GLU A 255 -1.07 2.07 4.73
C GLU A 255 -0.03 1.40 5.64
N ALA A 256 0.69 0.41 5.13
CA ALA A 256 1.75 -0.25 5.87
C ALA A 256 2.88 0.72 6.26
N LEU A 257 3.38 1.52 5.31
CA LEU A 257 4.42 2.51 5.56
C LEU A 257 3.97 3.57 6.57
N ARG A 258 2.68 3.95 6.55
CA ARG A 258 2.10 4.85 7.53
C ARG A 258 2.14 4.27 8.94
N ILE A 259 1.77 3.01 9.11
CA ILE A 259 1.86 2.34 10.41
C ILE A 259 3.32 2.31 10.90
N TYR A 260 4.27 1.96 10.03
CA TYR A 260 5.69 1.98 10.37
C TYR A 260 6.19 3.39 10.73
N ARG A 261 5.72 4.42 10.01
CA ARG A 261 6.02 5.82 10.35
C ARG A 261 5.56 6.19 11.75
N LEU A 262 4.34 5.81 12.14
CA LEU A 262 3.83 6.05 13.51
C LEU A 262 4.66 5.31 14.57
N PHE A 263 5.07 4.07 14.29
CA PHE A 263 6.00 3.36 15.19
C PHE A 263 7.35 4.06 15.28
N LEU A 264 7.91 4.47 14.15
CA LEU A 264 9.20 5.17 14.11
C LEU A 264 9.12 6.54 14.82
N LEU A 265 8.04 7.29 14.61
CA LEU A 265 7.78 8.54 15.30
C LEU A 265 7.68 8.32 16.83
N THR A 266 6.96 7.28 17.26
CA THR A 266 6.85 6.93 18.67
C THR A 266 8.22 6.53 19.25
N ALA A 267 9.01 5.77 18.51
CA ALA A 267 10.37 5.41 18.91
C ALA A 267 11.26 6.65 19.04
N THR A 268 11.19 7.59 18.09
CA THR A 268 11.97 8.84 18.19
C THR A 268 11.53 9.73 19.36
N VAL A 269 10.23 9.74 19.69
CA VAL A 269 9.73 10.48 20.88
C VAL A 269 10.24 9.86 22.17
N VAL A 270 10.26 8.52 22.28
CA VAL A 270 10.63 7.81 23.52
C VAL A 270 12.15 7.69 23.69
N PHE A 271 12.87 7.31 22.65
CA PHE A 271 14.29 6.98 22.68
C PHE A 271 15.19 8.07 22.07
N GLY A 272 14.62 9.13 21.53
CA GLY A 272 15.37 10.20 20.89
C GLY A 272 16.08 9.74 19.62
N ALA A 273 17.32 10.22 19.45
CA ALA A 273 18.16 9.87 18.28
C ALA A 273 18.55 8.39 18.20
N TRP A 274 18.30 7.60 19.23
CA TRP A 274 18.56 6.17 19.29
C TRP A 274 17.34 5.30 18.97
N GLY A 275 16.18 5.92 18.70
CA GLY A 275 14.87 5.27 18.46
C GLY A 275 14.55 4.87 17.03
#